data_dd0635fc96dee2d049b650ec36988b2d
#
_entry.id   dd0635fc96dee2d049b650ec36988b2d
#
_cell.length_a   1.000
_cell.length_b   1.000
_cell.length_c   1.000
_cell.angle_alpha   90.00
_cell.angle_beta   90.00
_cell.angle_gamma   90.00
#
_symmetry.space_group_name_H-M   'P 1'
#
loop_
_entity.id
_entity.type
_entity.pdbx_description
1 polymer ?
#
loop_
_entity_poly.entity_id
_entity_poly.type
_entity_poly.pdbx_seq_one_letter_code
_entity_poly.pdbx_strand_id
1 'polypeptide(L)'
;MSTRRQFIQSLPAAGTAFAVAGHLVLEDSPALGQVATVPLKEHFHPKGKAPSKYTLDVLKQARTGLPFADQRDLDEQKRGLIAPMKDLKIMADAGHVAWDMERFQFLDKQDEFDSIHPSLLRQSKLNNNYGLYEVIPGIYQVRGFDLSDISFVRGKTGWIVFDPLVTKETARAAWKLFQQHVGQGMPVSAVIYSHTHGDHWGGVRGIVDEADVRSGKVPVIAPIDFMDFTISENVYAGNAMNRRLFYQYGLLLPASPHGYVGQGLGQAVSAGAIGLIAPTRYVEKAIEEFEVDGVRMVFQNTPNTEAPREMNTYIPEMKALWMAENVIASLHNIYTLRGAPVRDPLNWSKYIGEALFRFGLEAEVMFASHHWPRWGNDRIQEVLRGQRDLYAHMNNQVLHFANQGVTINEIHNVYEVPKGLQNKWFCRGYHGSPQHNSRGVIQRYLGFWDCNPTTLIPLSPGESAPLYVEMMGGAQKIMDRGRQLHDEGRYLHAQEIVNKLVQAEPQNQAAKDLLADIFEQLGYQQENPGLRNSYLAAAYELRTGIPQGETANSSSPDVIRAMSTELFLNFLGIRMDSRKAEGMRFTINLITPDNGEKLSSNWKTPHSLTSRVIKPKNPT
;
A
#
# COMPACT_ATOMS: atom_id res chain seq x y z
N MET A 1 -12.95 -21.31 -28.74
CA MET A 1 -11.87 -21.56 -27.74
C MET A 1 -11.14 -20.25 -27.49
N SER A 2 -11.46 -19.58 -26.39
CA SER A 2 -10.78 -18.35 -25.99
C SER A 2 -9.46 -18.73 -25.30
N THR A 3 -8.35 -18.56 -26.01
CA THR A 3 -7.02 -18.83 -25.48
C THR A 3 -6.64 -17.78 -24.42
N ARG A 4 -5.66 -18.08 -23.54
CA ARG A 4 -5.00 -17.14 -22.60
C ARG A 4 -4.73 -15.76 -23.25
N ARG A 5 -4.52 -15.77 -24.57
CA ARG A 5 -4.37 -14.58 -25.43
C ARG A 5 -5.63 -13.72 -25.51
N GLN A 6 -6.82 -14.31 -25.52
CA GLN A 6 -8.10 -13.57 -25.61
C GLN A 6 -8.52 -13.02 -24.25
N PHE A 7 -8.19 -13.72 -23.15
CA PHE A 7 -8.40 -13.19 -21.81
C PHE A 7 -7.48 -11.97 -21.51
N ILE A 8 -6.22 -12.04 -21.95
CA ILE A 8 -5.30 -10.88 -21.86
C ILE A 8 -5.68 -9.77 -22.84
N GLN A 9 -6.29 -10.10 -23.98
CA GLN A 9 -6.78 -9.14 -24.98
C GLN A 9 -8.17 -8.59 -24.65
N SER A 10 -8.95 -9.28 -23.82
CA SER A 10 -10.23 -8.77 -23.29
C SER A 10 -10.08 -7.92 -22.02
N LEU A 11 -8.86 -7.81 -21.48
CA LEU A 11 -8.54 -6.73 -20.57
C LEU A 11 -8.59 -5.45 -21.41
N PRO A 12 -9.50 -4.51 -21.10
CA PRO A 12 -9.64 -3.31 -21.91
C PRO A 12 -8.30 -2.61 -22.03
N ALA A 13 -8.03 -2.09 -23.23
CA ALA A 13 -6.83 -1.38 -23.62
C ALA A 13 -6.51 -0.11 -22.78
N ALA A 14 -7.30 0.19 -21.78
CA ALA A 14 -7.07 1.28 -20.84
C ALA A 14 -5.67 1.20 -20.14
N GLY A 15 -5.12 -0.02 -19.96
CA GLY A 15 -3.76 -0.17 -19.41
C GLY A 15 -2.64 0.17 -20.39
N THR A 16 -2.91 0.17 -21.70
CA THR A 16 -1.90 0.45 -22.73
C THR A 16 -1.89 1.91 -23.17
N ALA A 17 -2.96 2.66 -22.95
CA ALA A 17 -3.02 4.09 -23.29
C ALA A 17 -2.18 4.97 -22.36
N PHE A 18 -1.97 4.56 -21.10
CA PHE A 18 -1.24 5.37 -20.12
C PHE A 18 0.29 5.32 -20.25
N ALA A 19 0.85 4.39 -21.00
CA ALA A 19 2.31 4.22 -21.08
C ALA A 19 2.94 4.85 -22.34
N VAL A 20 2.16 5.37 -23.28
CA VAL A 20 2.65 5.99 -24.52
C VAL A 20 2.32 7.48 -24.62
N ALA A 21 1.46 7.99 -23.75
CA ALA A 21 1.03 9.39 -23.77
C ALA A 21 2.00 10.34 -23.05
N GLY A 22 3.26 10.30 -23.43
CA GLY A 22 4.14 11.45 -23.19
C GLY A 22 3.79 12.67 -24.03
N HIS A 23 2.87 12.56 -25.02
CA HIS A 23 2.44 13.69 -25.86
C HIS A 23 1.11 13.40 -26.57
N LEU A 24 0.15 12.82 -25.89
CA LEU A 24 -1.24 13.01 -26.33
C LEU A 24 -1.85 13.96 -25.30
N VAL A 25 -1.94 15.19 -25.71
CA VAL A 25 -2.85 16.17 -25.14
C VAL A 25 -4.16 15.46 -24.87
N LEU A 26 -4.59 15.43 -23.63
CA LEU A 26 -5.95 15.11 -23.24
C LEU A 26 -6.87 16.24 -23.72
N GLU A 27 -6.98 16.40 -25.05
CA GLU A 27 -8.11 17.07 -25.64
C GLU A 27 -9.23 16.03 -25.64
N ASP A 28 -10.30 16.34 -24.90
CA ASP A 28 -11.56 15.60 -24.84
C ASP A 28 -11.55 14.15 -24.33
N SER A 29 -10.85 13.88 -23.23
CA SER A 29 -11.39 12.87 -22.32
C SER A 29 -12.61 13.52 -21.66
N PRO A 30 -13.83 12.99 -21.83
CA PRO A 30 -14.95 13.39 -20.98
C PRO A 30 -14.45 13.27 -19.57
N ALA A 31 -14.60 14.32 -18.77
CA ALA A 31 -14.25 14.37 -17.35
C ALA A 31 -14.57 13.00 -16.79
N LEU A 32 -13.52 12.22 -16.42
CA LEU A 32 -13.66 10.81 -16.09
C LEU A 32 -14.67 10.75 -14.99
N GLY A 33 -15.78 10.20 -15.37
CA GLY A 33 -17.08 10.47 -14.88
C GLY A 33 -17.06 10.51 -13.39
N GLN A 34 -17.73 11.45 -12.83
CA GLN A 34 -18.25 11.32 -11.50
C GLN A 34 -18.48 9.83 -11.28
N VAL A 35 -17.60 9.18 -10.50
CA VAL A 35 -17.86 7.85 -9.97
C VAL A 35 -19.29 7.95 -9.54
N ALA A 36 -20.19 7.20 -10.15
CA ALA A 36 -21.61 7.37 -10.01
C ALA A 36 -21.86 7.65 -8.52
N THR A 37 -22.31 8.85 -8.20
CA THR A 37 -22.52 9.28 -6.82
C THR A 37 -23.61 8.39 -6.27
N VAL A 38 -23.19 7.21 -5.79
CA VAL A 38 -24.11 6.32 -5.10
C VAL A 38 -24.47 7.05 -3.83
N PRO A 39 -25.74 7.34 -3.59
CA PRO A 39 -26.15 8.03 -2.38
C PRO A 39 -25.61 7.27 -1.15
N LEU A 40 -25.20 7.98 -0.11
CA LEU A 40 -24.85 7.43 1.20
C LEU A 40 -26.11 6.86 1.87
N LYS A 41 -26.68 5.82 1.29
CA LYS A 41 -27.89 5.10 1.72
C LYS A 41 -27.52 3.69 2.13
N GLU A 42 -28.51 2.84 2.30
CA GLU A 42 -28.37 1.45 2.75
C GLU A 42 -27.38 0.61 1.91
N HIS A 43 -27.25 0.91 0.61
CA HIS A 43 -26.36 0.22 -0.31
C HIS A 43 -25.42 1.17 -1.03
N PHE A 44 -24.16 0.76 -1.27
CA PHE A 44 -23.20 1.54 -2.06
C PHE A 44 -23.43 1.41 -3.58
N HIS A 45 -24.19 0.41 -4.01
CA HIS A 45 -24.60 0.18 -5.39
C HIS A 45 -26.14 0.02 -5.46
N PRO A 46 -26.82 0.49 -6.52
CA PRO A 46 -28.28 0.38 -6.61
C PRO A 46 -28.83 -1.06 -6.51
N LYS A 47 -28.02 -2.05 -6.95
CA LYS A 47 -28.31 -3.49 -6.79
C LYS A 47 -27.64 -4.12 -5.58
N GLY A 48 -26.91 -3.35 -4.78
CA GLY A 48 -26.21 -3.84 -3.60
C GLY A 48 -27.16 -4.39 -2.55
N LYS A 49 -26.66 -5.27 -1.70
CA LYS A 49 -27.44 -5.91 -0.64
C LYS A 49 -27.06 -5.40 0.73
N ALA A 50 -28.05 -5.24 1.58
CA ALA A 50 -27.86 -4.98 3.00
C ALA A 50 -27.18 -6.19 3.67
N PRO A 51 -26.49 -5.98 4.81
CA PRO A 51 -25.97 -7.06 5.62
C PRO A 51 -27.07 -8.04 6.04
N SER A 52 -26.79 -9.32 5.89
CA SER A 52 -27.70 -10.38 6.34
C SER A 52 -27.62 -10.54 7.85
N LYS A 53 -28.58 -11.30 8.43
CA LYS A 53 -28.55 -11.67 9.84
C LYS A 53 -27.22 -12.34 10.26
N TYR A 54 -26.62 -13.16 9.38
CA TYR A 54 -25.35 -13.84 9.66
C TYR A 54 -24.18 -12.87 9.70
N THR A 55 -24.16 -11.89 8.81
CA THR A 55 -23.18 -10.80 8.84
C THR A 55 -23.32 -9.97 10.12
N LEU A 56 -24.55 -9.62 10.50
CA LEU A 56 -24.82 -8.89 11.75
C LEU A 56 -24.37 -9.68 12.99
N ASP A 57 -24.59 -11.01 13.01
CA ASP A 57 -24.14 -11.88 14.10
C ASP A 57 -22.61 -11.91 14.21
N VAL A 58 -21.89 -11.99 13.08
CA VAL A 58 -20.42 -11.92 13.05
C VAL A 58 -19.92 -10.58 13.61
N LEU A 59 -20.49 -9.46 13.18
CA LEU A 59 -20.11 -8.13 13.65
C LEU A 59 -20.41 -7.93 15.15
N LYS A 60 -21.54 -8.41 15.62
CA LYS A 60 -21.92 -8.39 17.04
C LYS A 60 -20.95 -9.23 17.88
N GLN A 61 -20.63 -10.45 17.42
CA GLN A 61 -19.66 -11.31 18.11
C GLN A 61 -18.27 -10.68 18.14
N ALA A 62 -17.81 -10.10 17.03
CA ALA A 62 -16.53 -9.40 16.98
C ALA A 62 -16.46 -8.27 18.01
N ARG A 63 -17.52 -7.52 18.20
CA ARG A 63 -17.57 -6.41 19.16
C ARG A 63 -17.32 -6.86 20.60
N THR A 64 -17.84 -8.01 21.01
CA THR A 64 -17.72 -8.51 22.38
C THR A 64 -16.29 -8.87 22.78
N GLY A 65 -15.44 -9.21 21.81
CA GLY A 65 -14.04 -9.60 22.02
C GLY A 65 -13.01 -8.48 21.90
N LEU A 66 -13.45 -7.23 21.63
CA LEU A 66 -12.53 -6.10 21.38
C LEU A 66 -12.21 -5.31 22.67
N PRO A 67 -10.96 -4.83 22.81
CA PRO A 67 -10.51 -4.13 24.02
C PRO A 67 -10.94 -2.64 24.05
N PHE A 68 -12.22 -2.34 23.87
CA PHE A 68 -12.74 -0.96 23.84
C PHE A 68 -12.51 -0.16 25.14
N ALA A 69 -12.16 -0.83 26.24
CA ALA A 69 -11.78 -0.14 27.49
C ALA A 69 -10.43 0.59 27.36
N ASP A 70 -9.56 0.17 26.42
CA ASP A 70 -8.31 0.89 26.14
C ASP A 70 -8.56 2.08 25.23
N GLN A 71 -8.56 3.27 25.83
CA GLN A 71 -8.84 4.57 25.18
C GLN A 71 -7.57 5.34 24.81
N ARG A 72 -6.37 4.82 25.13
CA ARG A 72 -5.09 5.55 24.98
C ARG A 72 -4.86 6.07 23.57
N ASP A 73 -5.22 5.32 22.53
CA ASP A 73 -5.09 5.77 21.14
C ASP A 73 -5.95 7.01 20.83
N LEU A 74 -7.13 7.14 21.45
CA LEU A 74 -8.03 8.31 21.27
C LEU A 74 -7.42 9.59 21.85
N ASP A 75 -6.70 9.46 22.97
CA ASP A 75 -6.00 10.58 23.61
C ASP A 75 -4.73 10.92 22.83
N GLU A 76 -3.91 9.89 22.50
CA GLU A 76 -2.66 10.04 21.76
C GLU A 76 -2.90 10.65 20.37
N GLN A 77 -3.95 10.25 19.68
CA GLN A 77 -4.28 10.74 18.35
C GLN A 77 -4.63 12.25 18.33
N LYS A 78 -5.25 12.77 19.38
CA LYS A 78 -5.62 14.19 19.51
C LYS A 78 -4.50 15.07 20.07
N ARG A 79 -3.51 14.45 20.70
CA ARG A 79 -2.45 15.17 21.41
C ARG A 79 -1.63 16.03 20.46
N GLY A 80 -1.36 17.27 20.89
CA GLY A 80 -0.53 18.23 20.17
C GLY A 80 -1.20 18.92 18.99
N LEU A 81 -2.53 18.85 18.83
CA LEU A 81 -3.25 19.51 17.75
C LEU A 81 -3.09 21.04 17.84
N ILE A 82 -2.43 21.64 16.84
CA ILE A 82 -2.20 23.09 16.71
C ILE A 82 -3.28 23.71 15.83
N ALA A 83 -3.49 23.15 14.64
CA ALA A 83 -4.41 23.66 13.64
C ALA A 83 -5.33 22.53 13.14
N PRO A 84 -6.54 22.43 13.69
CA PRO A 84 -7.57 21.55 13.14
C PRO A 84 -8.02 22.08 11.79
N MET A 85 -8.25 21.18 10.86
CA MET A 85 -8.84 21.50 9.57
C MET A 85 -10.29 21.06 9.53
N LYS A 86 -11.11 21.77 8.77
CA LYS A 86 -12.46 21.36 8.41
C LYS A 86 -12.57 21.35 6.91
N ASP A 87 -13.36 20.43 6.39
CA ASP A 87 -13.72 20.37 4.97
C ASP A 87 -12.48 20.40 4.05
N LEU A 88 -11.44 19.62 4.43
CA LEU A 88 -10.18 19.56 3.70
C LEU A 88 -10.37 18.97 2.31
N LYS A 89 -10.18 19.84 1.31
CA LYS A 89 -10.22 19.47 -0.09
C LYS A 89 -9.02 20.08 -0.83
N ILE A 90 -8.25 19.25 -1.51
CA ILE A 90 -7.06 19.66 -2.25
C ILE A 90 -7.28 19.34 -3.72
N MET A 91 -7.08 20.36 -4.58
CA MET A 91 -7.19 20.22 -6.02
C MET A 91 -5.84 19.83 -6.62
N ALA A 92 -5.86 18.92 -7.58
CA ALA A 92 -4.70 18.65 -8.44
C ALA A 92 -4.45 19.83 -9.38
N ASP A 93 -3.21 20.02 -9.78
CA ASP A 93 -2.85 21.04 -10.79
C ASP A 93 -3.55 20.75 -12.13
N ALA A 94 -3.93 19.50 -12.39
CA ALA A 94 -4.72 19.08 -13.55
C ALA A 94 -6.22 19.42 -13.47
N GLY A 95 -6.69 19.99 -12.35
CA GLY A 95 -8.05 20.51 -12.19
C GLY A 95 -9.07 19.55 -11.57
N HIS A 96 -8.72 18.31 -11.28
CA HIS A 96 -9.58 17.38 -10.53
C HIS A 96 -9.28 17.41 -9.02
N VAL A 97 -10.09 16.72 -8.23
CA VAL A 97 -9.89 16.61 -6.78
C VAL A 97 -8.80 15.58 -6.49
N ALA A 98 -7.65 16.04 -5.94
CA ALA A 98 -6.55 15.17 -5.53
C ALA A 98 -6.81 14.51 -4.17
N TRP A 99 -7.43 15.22 -3.24
CA TRP A 99 -7.71 14.76 -1.89
C TRP A 99 -8.99 15.38 -1.34
N ASP A 100 -9.82 14.58 -0.66
CA ASP A 100 -11.09 15.03 -0.10
C ASP A 100 -11.42 14.26 1.17
N MET A 101 -11.45 14.96 2.32
CA MET A 101 -11.81 14.38 3.61
C MET A 101 -13.32 14.52 3.92
N GLU A 102 -14.06 15.38 3.20
CA GLU A 102 -15.50 15.53 3.40
C GLU A 102 -16.25 14.22 3.17
N ARG A 103 -15.79 13.43 2.20
CA ARG A 103 -16.39 12.13 1.85
C ARG A 103 -16.37 11.11 2.99
N PHE A 104 -15.56 11.32 4.04
CA PHE A 104 -15.45 10.44 5.20
C PHE A 104 -16.23 10.94 6.43
N GLN A 105 -16.89 12.08 6.36
CA GLN A 105 -17.67 12.64 7.50
C GLN A 105 -18.78 11.70 7.98
N PHE A 106 -19.22 10.74 7.16
CA PHE A 106 -20.21 9.74 7.58
C PHE A 106 -19.70 8.88 8.74
N LEU A 107 -18.40 8.66 8.86
CA LEU A 107 -17.79 7.84 9.93
C LEU A 107 -18.11 8.39 11.32
N ASP A 108 -18.22 9.71 11.45
CA ASP A 108 -18.44 10.38 12.74
C ASP A 108 -19.93 10.53 13.09
N LYS A 109 -20.84 10.18 12.17
CA LYS A 109 -22.30 10.34 12.38
C LYS A 109 -22.91 9.28 13.29
N GLN A 110 -22.28 8.11 13.40
CA GLN A 110 -22.79 6.98 14.17
C GLN A 110 -21.65 6.24 14.87
N ASP A 111 -21.94 5.63 16.00
CA ASP A 111 -20.98 4.82 16.75
C ASP A 111 -20.90 3.37 16.24
N GLU A 112 -21.88 2.95 15.46
CA GLU A 112 -21.97 1.61 14.90
C GLU A 112 -22.57 1.66 13.50
N PHE A 113 -22.10 0.77 12.64
CA PHE A 113 -22.66 0.50 11.33
C PHE A 113 -22.84 -1.02 11.18
N ASP A 114 -23.92 -1.42 10.55
CA ASP A 114 -24.28 -2.82 10.31
C ASP A 114 -23.41 -3.49 9.23
N SER A 115 -22.68 -2.70 8.46
CA SER A 115 -21.85 -3.12 7.33
C SER A 115 -20.35 -2.85 7.52
N ILE A 116 -19.93 -2.41 8.72
CA ILE A 116 -18.51 -2.13 9.03
C ILE A 116 -18.11 -2.90 10.27
N HIS A 117 -17.01 -3.65 10.18
CA HIS A 117 -16.44 -4.35 11.33
C HIS A 117 -16.09 -3.34 12.45
N PRO A 118 -16.52 -3.55 13.71
CA PRO A 118 -16.40 -2.54 14.77
C PRO A 118 -14.97 -2.08 15.06
N SER A 119 -14.00 -2.99 14.94
CA SER A 119 -12.57 -2.66 15.06
C SER A 119 -12.09 -1.76 13.91
N LEU A 120 -12.52 -2.04 12.67
CA LEU A 120 -12.19 -1.22 11.51
C LEU A 120 -12.82 0.18 11.61
N LEU A 121 -14.08 0.26 12.06
CA LEU A 121 -14.75 1.54 12.28
C LEU A 121 -13.97 2.43 13.26
N ARG A 122 -13.51 1.83 14.39
CA ARG A 122 -12.68 2.56 15.36
C ARG A 122 -11.40 3.10 14.70
N GLN A 123 -10.69 2.26 13.94
CA GLN A 123 -9.45 2.67 13.28
C GLN A 123 -9.70 3.75 12.23
N SER A 124 -10.77 3.62 11.43
CA SER A 124 -11.14 4.62 10.41
C SER A 124 -11.53 5.96 11.03
N LYS A 125 -12.23 5.96 12.19
CA LYS A 125 -12.51 7.20 12.95
C LYS A 125 -11.24 7.87 13.47
N LEU A 126 -10.27 7.09 13.94
CA LEU A 126 -8.98 7.64 14.40
C LEU A 126 -8.21 8.29 13.25
N ASN A 127 -8.18 7.64 12.09
CA ASN A 127 -7.54 8.18 10.88
C ASN A 127 -8.30 9.37 10.27
N ASN A 128 -9.56 9.58 10.65
CA ASN A 128 -10.38 10.72 10.18
C ASN A 128 -10.06 12.04 10.88
N ASN A 129 -9.07 12.07 11.77
CA ASN A 129 -8.59 13.29 12.41
C ASN A 129 -7.38 13.83 11.64
N TYR A 130 -7.50 15.02 11.10
CA TYR A 130 -6.51 15.64 10.23
C TYR A 130 -6.18 17.07 10.63
N GLY A 131 -4.95 17.48 10.37
CA GLY A 131 -4.45 18.81 10.70
C GLY A 131 -2.96 18.84 11.00
N LEU A 132 -2.51 19.94 11.62
CA LEU A 132 -1.13 20.13 12.08
C LEU A 132 -1.03 19.83 13.58
N TYR A 133 -0.03 19.03 13.94
CA TYR A 133 0.20 18.58 15.32
C TYR A 133 1.66 18.82 15.74
N GLU A 134 1.85 19.22 16.99
CA GLU A 134 3.15 19.16 17.65
C GLU A 134 3.35 17.76 18.23
N VAL A 135 4.40 17.08 17.81
CA VAL A 135 4.83 15.80 18.40
C VAL A 135 5.53 16.08 19.74
N ILE A 136 6.55 16.90 19.69
CA ILE A 136 7.25 17.56 20.81
C ILE A 136 7.78 18.90 20.29
N PRO A 137 8.20 19.85 21.15
CA PRO A 137 8.84 21.07 20.69
C PRO A 137 9.98 20.80 19.72
N GLY A 138 9.87 21.31 18.49
CA GLY A 138 10.84 21.10 17.41
C GLY A 138 10.51 19.93 16.47
N ILE A 139 9.51 19.11 16.75
CA ILE A 139 9.02 18.06 15.84
C ILE A 139 7.51 18.22 15.63
N TYR A 140 7.10 18.29 14.38
CA TYR A 140 5.71 18.51 13.97
C TYR A 140 5.29 17.50 12.89
N GLN A 141 4.00 17.20 12.84
CA GLN A 141 3.40 16.36 11.79
C GLN A 141 2.16 17.03 11.20
N VAL A 142 2.00 16.91 9.89
CA VAL A 142 0.70 17.10 9.24
C VAL A 142 0.15 15.73 8.91
N ARG A 143 -1.00 15.41 9.51
CA ARG A 143 -1.68 14.11 9.41
C ARG A 143 -2.99 14.24 8.64
N GLY A 144 -3.35 13.18 7.89
CA GLY A 144 -4.61 13.08 7.16
C GLY A 144 -4.68 13.94 5.89
N PHE A 145 -3.55 14.41 5.37
CA PHE A 145 -3.47 15.12 4.08
C PHE A 145 -3.19 14.18 2.91
N ASP A 146 -2.84 12.93 3.22
CA ASP A 146 -2.65 11.84 2.28
C ASP A 146 -2.75 10.50 3.02
N LEU A 147 -2.29 9.41 2.40
CA LEU A 147 -2.18 8.08 3.01
C LEU A 147 -1.18 8.08 4.17
N SER A 148 -0.01 8.66 3.97
CA SER A 148 1.06 8.83 4.95
C SER A 148 1.00 10.18 5.65
N ASP A 149 1.82 10.37 6.66
CA ASP A 149 2.01 11.60 7.43
C ASP A 149 3.37 12.21 7.12
N ILE A 150 3.42 13.52 6.88
CA ILE A 150 4.66 14.26 6.70
C ILE A 150 5.13 14.84 8.02
N SER A 151 6.42 14.66 8.35
CA SER A 151 7.01 15.16 9.59
C SER A 151 8.07 16.23 9.31
N PHE A 152 8.15 17.22 10.21
CA PHE A 152 9.07 18.34 10.15
C PHE A 152 9.90 18.38 11.43
N VAL A 153 11.21 18.30 11.31
CA VAL A 153 12.17 18.41 12.43
C VAL A 153 12.93 19.71 12.30
N ARG A 154 13.03 20.48 13.38
CA ARG A 154 13.73 21.75 13.40
C ARG A 154 15.23 21.54 13.27
N GLY A 155 15.81 22.00 12.19
CA GLY A 155 17.25 22.11 12.00
C GLY A 155 17.80 23.50 12.41
N LYS A 156 19.09 23.70 12.20
CA LYS A 156 19.77 24.95 12.51
C LYS A 156 19.38 26.07 11.53
N THR A 157 19.25 25.77 10.25
CA THR A 157 19.01 26.74 9.19
C THR A 157 17.64 26.63 8.54
N GLY A 158 16.95 25.50 8.73
CA GLY A 158 15.67 25.21 8.12
C GLY A 158 14.92 24.06 8.79
N TRP A 159 14.06 23.43 8.00
CA TRP A 159 13.27 22.28 8.42
C TRP A 159 13.74 21.03 7.67
N ILE A 160 14.03 19.98 8.41
CA ILE A 160 14.31 18.64 7.88
C ILE A 160 12.96 17.95 7.71
N VAL A 161 12.65 17.54 6.49
CA VAL A 161 11.36 16.93 6.16
C VAL A 161 11.53 15.42 6.03
N PHE A 162 10.68 14.67 6.74
CA PHE A 162 10.58 13.22 6.63
C PHE A 162 9.32 12.86 5.84
N ASP A 163 9.49 12.03 4.82
CA ASP A 163 8.45 11.41 4.00
C ASP A 163 7.39 12.38 3.44
N PRO A 164 7.67 13.05 2.34
CA PRO A 164 6.83 14.13 1.80
C PRO A 164 5.57 13.64 1.04
N LEU A 165 4.82 12.69 1.59
CA LEU A 165 3.51 12.22 1.08
C LEU A 165 3.53 11.60 -0.33
N VAL A 166 2.33 11.24 -0.86
CA VAL A 166 2.14 10.61 -2.18
C VAL A 166 2.29 11.59 -3.32
N THR A 167 1.64 12.77 -3.21
CA THR A 167 1.52 13.68 -4.34
C THR A 167 2.02 15.09 -4.04
N LYS A 168 2.47 15.76 -5.10
CA LYS A 168 2.95 17.14 -5.04
C LYS A 168 1.93 18.08 -4.39
N GLU A 169 0.68 17.92 -4.71
CA GLU A 169 -0.39 18.80 -4.28
C GLU A 169 -0.68 18.65 -2.79
N THR A 170 -0.69 17.42 -2.28
CA THR A 170 -0.90 17.15 -0.85
C THR A 170 0.29 17.60 0.00
N ALA A 171 1.51 17.33 -0.46
CA ALA A 171 2.74 17.79 0.20
C ALA A 171 2.82 19.34 0.23
N ARG A 172 2.49 20.01 -0.89
CA ARG A 172 2.43 21.48 -0.95
C ARG A 172 1.39 22.05 0.01
N ALA A 173 0.22 21.43 0.10
CA ALA A 173 -0.83 21.86 1.03
C ALA A 173 -0.42 21.66 2.49
N ALA A 174 0.21 20.53 2.82
CA ALA A 174 0.75 20.26 4.15
C ALA A 174 1.86 21.23 4.54
N TRP A 175 2.81 21.50 3.63
CA TRP A 175 3.87 22.50 3.82
C TRP A 175 3.30 23.91 4.05
N LYS A 176 2.28 24.29 3.26
CA LYS A 176 1.61 25.59 3.42
C LYS A 176 0.96 25.73 4.81
N LEU A 177 0.24 24.71 5.24
CA LEU A 177 -0.38 24.70 6.59
C LEU A 177 0.70 24.82 7.68
N PHE A 178 1.77 24.04 7.57
CA PHE A 178 2.89 24.08 8.50
C PHE A 178 3.56 25.46 8.55
N GLN A 179 3.85 26.07 7.40
CA GLN A 179 4.46 27.41 7.32
C GLN A 179 3.58 28.50 7.92
N GLN A 180 2.26 28.40 7.78
CA GLN A 180 1.31 29.37 8.32
C GLN A 180 1.26 29.42 9.85
N HIS A 181 1.51 28.28 10.51
CA HIS A 181 1.35 28.16 11.96
C HIS A 181 2.68 28.07 12.72
N VAL A 182 3.68 27.40 12.14
CA VAL A 182 4.92 27.04 12.85
C VAL A 182 6.18 27.37 12.04
N GLY A 183 6.17 27.18 10.74
CA GLY A 183 7.37 27.20 9.89
C GLY A 183 8.14 28.51 9.83
N GLN A 184 7.46 29.63 10.13
CA GLN A 184 8.04 30.99 10.26
C GLN A 184 8.84 31.46 9.02
N GLY A 185 8.48 30.97 7.84
CA GLY A 185 9.19 31.30 6.58
C GLY A 185 10.56 30.63 6.42
N MET A 186 10.98 29.78 7.34
CA MET A 186 12.23 29.02 7.19
C MET A 186 12.10 27.98 6.08
N PRO A 187 13.17 27.78 5.28
CA PRO A 187 13.16 26.87 4.15
C PRO A 187 13.25 25.39 4.59
N VAL A 188 13.05 24.47 3.64
CA VAL A 188 13.49 23.08 3.79
C VAL A 188 15.02 23.05 3.70
N SER A 189 15.66 22.43 4.69
CA SER A 189 17.12 22.27 4.77
C SER A 189 17.61 20.88 4.37
N ALA A 190 16.75 19.85 4.51
CA ALA A 190 17.01 18.49 4.04
C ALA A 190 15.70 17.74 3.86
N VAL A 191 15.71 16.67 3.06
CA VAL A 191 14.61 15.70 2.94
C VAL A 191 15.14 14.30 3.25
N ILE A 192 14.36 13.52 3.98
CA ILE A 192 14.67 12.14 4.34
C ILE A 192 13.52 11.25 3.82
N TYR A 193 13.86 10.28 2.97
CA TYR A 193 12.95 9.23 2.55
C TYR A 193 13.21 7.98 3.40
N SER A 194 12.19 7.48 4.07
CA SER A 194 12.32 6.27 4.89
C SER A 194 12.58 5.03 4.06
N HIS A 195 11.84 4.88 2.96
CA HIS A 195 11.86 3.68 2.13
C HIS A 195 11.31 3.92 0.71
N THR A 196 11.19 2.86 -0.07
CA THR A 196 10.99 2.86 -1.52
C THR A 196 9.55 3.02 -2.00
N HIS A 197 8.55 3.07 -1.11
CA HIS A 197 7.15 3.23 -1.50
C HIS A 197 6.80 4.67 -1.81
N GLY A 198 5.88 4.85 -2.78
CA GLY A 198 5.56 6.15 -3.37
C GLY A 198 4.95 7.17 -2.43
N ASP A 199 4.33 6.75 -1.35
CA ASP A 199 3.72 7.61 -0.35
C ASP A 199 4.73 8.24 0.63
N HIS A 200 6.03 7.94 0.48
CA HIS A 200 7.09 8.50 1.31
C HIS A 200 8.03 9.45 0.54
N TRP A 201 7.89 9.54 -0.79
CA TRP A 201 8.72 10.41 -1.62
C TRP A 201 7.95 11.14 -2.74
N GLY A 202 6.77 10.66 -3.09
CA GLY A 202 6.05 11.11 -4.30
C GLY A 202 5.67 12.57 -4.33
N GLY A 203 5.50 13.20 -3.17
CA GLY A 203 5.14 14.61 -3.02
C GLY A 203 6.32 15.58 -2.93
N VAL A 204 7.57 15.12 -3.00
CA VAL A 204 8.78 15.95 -2.76
C VAL A 204 8.82 17.23 -3.58
N ARG A 205 8.34 17.21 -4.81
CA ARG A 205 8.28 18.41 -5.68
C ARG A 205 7.24 19.44 -5.24
N GLY A 206 6.43 19.13 -4.24
CA GLY A 206 5.53 20.10 -3.58
C GLY A 206 6.22 20.99 -2.56
N ILE A 207 7.42 20.62 -2.12
CA ILE A 207 8.13 21.26 -1.00
C ILE A 207 9.56 21.70 -1.33
N VAL A 208 10.20 21.11 -2.35
CA VAL A 208 11.60 21.39 -2.73
C VAL A 208 11.73 21.53 -4.23
N ASP A 209 12.52 22.49 -4.67
CA ASP A 209 12.93 22.63 -6.05
C ASP A 209 14.14 21.73 -6.34
N GLU A 210 14.11 21.01 -7.46
CA GLU A 210 15.21 20.14 -7.86
C GLU A 210 16.54 20.90 -8.06
N ALA A 211 16.49 22.18 -8.41
CA ALA A 211 17.67 23.04 -8.54
C ALA A 211 18.40 23.22 -7.19
N ASP A 212 17.66 23.34 -6.08
CA ASP A 212 18.24 23.42 -4.74
C ASP A 212 18.91 22.10 -4.32
N VAL A 213 18.34 20.96 -4.75
CA VAL A 213 18.95 19.64 -4.51
C VAL A 213 20.21 19.46 -5.35
N ARG A 214 20.16 19.78 -6.65
CA ARG A 214 21.31 19.67 -7.56
C ARG A 214 22.48 20.58 -7.17
N SER A 215 22.19 21.75 -6.60
CA SER A 215 23.23 22.65 -6.10
C SER A 215 23.86 22.21 -4.77
N GLY A 216 23.32 21.16 -4.14
CA GLY A 216 23.75 20.67 -2.82
C GLY A 216 23.22 21.49 -1.65
N LYS A 217 22.32 22.46 -1.89
CA LYS A 217 21.72 23.30 -0.85
C LYS A 217 20.74 22.49 0.03
N VAL A 218 19.99 21.56 -0.58
CA VAL A 218 19.04 20.67 0.12
C VAL A 218 19.42 19.22 -0.18
N PRO A 219 20.11 18.52 0.72
CA PRO A 219 20.37 17.10 0.55
C PRO A 219 19.09 16.29 0.65
N VAL A 220 18.98 15.26 -0.19
CA VAL A 220 17.95 14.21 -0.11
C VAL A 220 18.63 12.95 0.35
N ILE A 221 18.19 12.41 1.50
CA ILE A 221 18.81 11.28 2.20
C ILE A 221 17.87 10.08 2.10
N ALA A 222 18.40 8.90 1.79
CA ALA A 222 17.63 7.67 1.70
C ALA A 222 18.49 6.45 2.07
N PRO A 223 17.88 5.27 2.34
CA PRO A 223 18.64 4.03 2.51
C PRO A 223 19.36 3.64 1.22
N ILE A 224 20.45 2.90 1.37
CA ILE A 224 21.20 2.34 0.23
C ILE A 224 20.29 1.57 -0.73
N ASP A 225 20.61 1.57 -2.03
CA ASP A 225 19.85 0.93 -3.13
C ASP A 225 18.39 1.44 -3.27
N PHE A 226 18.08 2.59 -2.70
CA PHE A 226 16.74 3.18 -2.78
C PHE A 226 16.22 3.26 -4.21
N MET A 227 17.02 3.76 -5.17
CA MET A 227 16.58 3.94 -6.55
C MET A 227 16.27 2.61 -7.24
N ASP A 228 17.09 1.59 -7.03
CA ASP A 228 16.91 0.27 -7.67
C ASP A 228 15.58 -0.37 -7.27
N PHE A 229 15.27 -0.35 -5.97
CA PHE A 229 14.03 -0.92 -5.46
C PHE A 229 12.80 -0.03 -5.71
N THR A 230 12.95 1.31 -5.66
CA THR A 230 11.89 2.23 -6.06
C THR A 230 11.45 1.97 -7.50
N ILE A 231 12.39 1.82 -8.42
CA ILE A 231 12.10 1.56 -9.83
C ILE A 231 11.53 0.15 -10.04
N SER A 232 12.15 -0.88 -9.45
CA SER A 232 11.70 -2.26 -9.65
C SER A 232 10.28 -2.50 -9.12
N GLU A 233 9.91 -1.94 -7.98
CA GLU A 233 8.56 -2.08 -7.45
C GLU A 233 7.53 -1.23 -8.21
N ASN A 234 7.82 0.05 -8.40
CA ASN A 234 6.81 0.99 -8.90
C ASN A 234 6.69 1.04 -10.42
N VAL A 235 7.72 0.63 -11.16
CA VAL A 235 7.76 0.77 -12.63
C VAL A 235 7.72 -0.57 -13.34
N TYR A 236 8.58 -1.54 -12.98
CA TYR A 236 8.71 -2.80 -13.73
C TYR A 236 7.41 -3.61 -13.74
N ALA A 237 6.76 -3.76 -12.60
CA ALA A 237 5.46 -4.40 -12.46
C ALA A 237 4.30 -3.39 -12.29
N GLY A 238 4.55 -2.10 -12.53
CA GLY A 238 3.65 -1.00 -12.18
C GLY A 238 2.24 -1.15 -12.72
N ASN A 239 2.06 -1.56 -13.97
CA ASN A 239 0.71 -1.77 -14.54
C ASN A 239 -0.07 -2.88 -13.84
N ALA A 240 0.61 -3.99 -13.50
CA ALA A 240 -0.02 -5.09 -12.78
C ALA A 240 -0.37 -4.66 -11.34
N MET A 241 0.54 -3.95 -10.68
CA MET A 241 0.30 -3.41 -9.34
C MET A 241 -0.83 -2.39 -9.33
N ASN A 242 -0.88 -1.44 -10.26
CA ASN A 242 -1.94 -0.43 -10.35
C ASN A 242 -3.32 -1.10 -10.49
N ARG A 243 -3.45 -2.15 -11.33
CA ARG A 243 -4.72 -2.89 -11.43
C ARG A 243 -5.11 -3.56 -10.12
N ARG A 244 -4.14 -4.12 -9.38
CA ARG A 244 -4.36 -4.76 -8.08
C ARG A 244 -4.66 -3.75 -6.96
N LEU A 245 -4.13 -2.51 -7.07
CA LEU A 245 -4.46 -1.42 -6.15
C LEU A 245 -5.96 -1.08 -6.14
N PHE A 246 -6.65 -1.20 -7.28
CA PHE A 246 -8.10 -0.98 -7.34
C PHE A 246 -8.87 -1.90 -6.39
N TYR A 247 -8.36 -3.09 -6.17
CA TYR A 247 -8.92 -4.05 -5.21
C TYR A 247 -8.45 -3.77 -3.79
N GLN A 248 -7.14 -3.83 -3.53
CA GLN A 248 -6.63 -3.67 -2.17
C GLN A 248 -6.98 -2.33 -1.55
N TYR A 249 -6.84 -1.25 -2.32
CA TYR A 249 -7.09 0.10 -1.84
C TYR A 249 -8.51 0.61 -2.15
N GLY A 250 -9.31 -0.15 -2.87
CA GLY A 250 -10.68 0.24 -3.22
C GLY A 250 -10.77 1.62 -3.84
N LEU A 251 -9.78 2.00 -4.66
CA LEU A 251 -9.56 3.38 -5.11
C LEU A 251 -10.79 4.02 -5.78
N LEU A 252 -11.60 3.19 -6.44
CA LEU A 252 -12.77 3.63 -7.19
C LEU A 252 -14.09 3.29 -6.50
N LEU A 253 -14.05 2.77 -5.26
CA LEU A 253 -15.25 2.56 -4.47
C LEU A 253 -15.77 3.89 -3.89
N PRO A 254 -17.07 4.13 -3.93
CA PRO A 254 -17.67 5.26 -3.23
C PRO A 254 -17.43 5.18 -1.72
N ALA A 255 -17.08 6.29 -1.09
CA ALA A 255 -16.97 6.37 0.36
C ALA A 255 -18.37 6.30 0.98
N SER A 256 -18.66 5.21 1.69
CA SER A 256 -19.95 4.96 2.33
C SER A 256 -19.85 3.81 3.33
N PRO A 257 -20.83 3.62 4.23
CA PRO A 257 -20.86 2.47 5.13
C PRO A 257 -20.82 1.11 4.40
N HIS A 258 -21.41 1.03 3.22
CA HIS A 258 -21.46 -0.18 2.39
C HIS A 258 -20.35 -0.23 1.32
N GLY A 259 -19.46 0.76 1.29
CA GLY A 259 -18.36 0.88 0.35
C GLY A 259 -17.03 1.06 1.05
N TYR A 260 -16.32 2.11 0.64
CA TYR A 260 -15.00 2.45 1.12
C TYR A 260 -15.03 3.18 2.46
N VAL A 261 -14.22 2.74 3.41
CA VAL A 261 -14.16 3.33 4.77
C VAL A 261 -12.75 3.73 5.21
N GLY A 262 -11.71 3.34 4.49
CA GLY A 262 -10.32 3.66 4.81
C GLY A 262 -9.35 2.56 4.37
N GLN A 263 -8.06 2.76 4.71
CA GLN A 263 -6.95 1.83 4.40
C GLN A 263 -6.32 1.21 5.65
N GLY A 264 -6.80 1.58 6.83
CA GLY A 264 -6.23 1.11 8.09
C GLY A 264 -5.03 1.93 8.53
N LEU A 265 -4.06 2.20 7.66
CA LEU A 265 -2.89 3.04 7.94
C LEU A 265 -3.08 4.53 7.56
N GLY A 266 -4.16 4.85 6.90
CA GLY A 266 -4.59 6.18 6.49
C GLY A 266 -5.96 6.11 5.86
N GLN A 267 -6.53 7.25 5.43
CA GLN A 267 -7.89 7.25 4.89
C GLN A 267 -7.95 6.81 3.42
N ALA A 268 -7.03 7.28 2.57
CA ALA A 268 -7.03 6.98 1.15
C ALA A 268 -5.65 7.27 0.54
N VAL A 269 -5.52 7.05 -0.76
CA VAL A 269 -4.38 7.50 -1.58
C VAL A 269 -4.83 8.72 -2.37
N SER A 270 -4.05 9.79 -2.38
CA SER A 270 -4.35 10.99 -3.17
C SER A 270 -4.21 10.72 -4.68
N ALA A 271 -4.98 11.46 -5.48
CA ALA A 271 -4.99 11.36 -6.94
C ALA A 271 -4.34 12.60 -7.59
N GLY A 272 -3.11 12.93 -7.19
CA GLY A 272 -2.34 14.04 -7.73
C GLY A 272 -1.10 13.59 -8.51
N ALA A 273 -0.17 14.51 -8.72
CA ALA A 273 1.08 14.26 -9.44
C ALA A 273 2.13 13.64 -8.51
N ILE A 274 2.64 12.47 -8.89
CA ILE A 274 3.79 11.83 -8.24
C ILE A 274 5.08 12.31 -8.91
N GLY A 275 6.01 12.85 -8.11
CA GLY A 275 7.34 13.25 -8.53
C GLY A 275 8.42 12.51 -7.75
N LEU A 276 9.64 12.46 -8.29
CA LEU A 276 10.78 11.89 -7.62
C LEU A 276 12.01 12.79 -7.83
N ILE A 277 12.68 13.11 -6.74
CA ILE A 277 14.04 13.68 -6.77
C ILE A 277 14.97 12.61 -6.21
N ALA A 278 15.93 12.18 -7.02
CA ALA A 278 16.88 11.14 -6.62
C ALA A 278 17.67 11.55 -5.37
N PRO A 279 17.91 10.62 -4.43
CA PRO A 279 18.73 10.88 -3.26
C PRO A 279 20.14 11.36 -3.65
N THR A 280 20.66 12.29 -2.87
CA THR A 280 22.04 12.82 -3.00
C THR A 280 22.97 12.23 -1.96
N ARG A 281 22.42 11.60 -0.92
CA ARG A 281 23.16 10.92 0.14
C ARG A 281 22.46 9.64 0.54
N TYR A 282 23.23 8.57 0.72
CA TYR A 282 22.71 7.28 1.16
C TYR A 282 23.19 6.92 2.57
N VAL A 283 22.32 6.28 3.33
CA VAL A 283 22.66 5.58 4.57
C VAL A 283 23.10 4.17 4.19
N GLU A 284 24.40 3.90 4.27
CA GLU A 284 25.00 2.67 3.70
C GLU A 284 25.17 1.57 4.74
N LYS A 285 25.45 1.94 6.01
CA LYS A 285 25.74 0.98 7.07
C LYS A 285 24.46 0.51 7.77
N ALA A 286 24.53 -0.63 8.43
CA ALA A 286 23.42 -1.13 9.26
C ALA A 286 22.98 -0.10 10.30
N ILE A 287 23.95 0.52 10.98
CA ILE A 287 23.78 1.71 11.83
C ILE A 287 24.75 2.76 11.34
N GLU A 288 24.25 3.95 11.07
CA GLU A 288 25.05 5.08 10.63
C GLU A 288 24.61 6.35 11.34
N GLU A 289 25.59 7.18 11.74
CA GLU A 289 25.33 8.40 12.48
C GLU A 289 25.99 9.58 11.76
N PHE A 290 25.23 10.65 11.61
CA PHE A 290 25.74 11.92 11.13
C PHE A 290 24.79 13.09 11.45
N GLU A 291 25.28 14.31 11.29
CA GLU A 291 24.48 15.51 11.45
C GLU A 291 23.76 15.86 10.15
N VAL A 292 22.49 16.26 10.28
CA VAL A 292 21.66 16.84 9.23
C VAL A 292 21.22 18.22 9.69
N ASP A 293 21.67 19.28 9.04
CA ASP A 293 21.41 20.67 9.42
C ASP A 293 21.60 20.95 10.93
N GLY A 294 22.70 20.43 11.49
CA GLY A 294 23.05 20.60 12.91
C GLY A 294 22.27 19.72 13.88
N VAL A 295 21.44 18.81 13.41
CA VAL A 295 20.74 17.82 14.22
C VAL A 295 21.46 16.47 14.09
N ARG A 296 21.93 15.93 15.19
CA ARG A 296 22.52 14.59 15.25
C ARG A 296 21.44 13.53 15.04
N MET A 297 21.64 12.63 14.09
CA MET A 297 20.73 11.56 13.75
C MET A 297 21.44 10.23 13.67
N VAL A 298 20.84 9.19 14.24
CA VAL A 298 21.30 7.80 14.17
C VAL A 298 20.32 7.02 13.33
N PHE A 299 20.77 6.56 12.17
CA PHE A 299 19.98 5.79 11.23
C PHE A 299 20.20 4.30 11.42
N GLN A 300 19.12 3.53 11.38
CA GLN A 300 19.14 2.07 11.40
C GLN A 300 18.54 1.57 10.07
N ASN A 301 19.37 0.98 9.20
CA ASN A 301 18.86 0.28 8.02
C ASN A 301 18.14 -1.01 8.41
N THR A 302 16.94 -1.24 7.87
CA THR A 302 16.06 -2.37 8.17
C THR A 302 15.61 -3.08 6.88
N PRO A 303 16.53 -3.62 6.08
CA PRO A 303 16.19 -4.19 4.78
C PRO A 303 15.25 -5.39 4.88
N ASN A 304 14.36 -5.52 3.88
CA ASN A 304 13.35 -6.58 3.77
C ASN A 304 12.30 -6.61 4.90
N THR A 305 12.08 -5.47 5.55
CA THR A 305 10.98 -5.27 6.50
C THR A 305 9.71 -4.83 5.74
N GLU A 306 9.21 -3.62 5.96
CA GLU A 306 8.06 -3.08 5.22
C GLU A 306 8.38 -2.91 3.72
N ALA A 307 9.61 -2.52 3.43
CA ALA A 307 10.13 -2.43 2.07
C ALA A 307 11.47 -3.18 1.92
N PRO A 308 11.92 -3.44 0.67
CA PRO A 308 13.25 -4.00 0.43
C PRO A 308 14.37 -3.17 1.05
N ARG A 309 14.19 -1.85 1.07
CA ARG A 309 15.08 -0.87 1.72
C ARG A 309 14.23 0.11 2.52
N GLU A 310 14.47 0.11 3.81
CA GLU A 310 13.83 0.98 4.79
C GLU A 310 14.81 1.34 5.89
N MET A 311 14.59 2.47 6.59
CA MET A 311 15.41 2.88 7.72
C MET A 311 14.59 3.59 8.79
N ASN A 312 14.90 3.28 10.05
CA ASN A 312 14.46 4.03 11.23
C ASN A 312 15.46 5.15 11.55
N THR A 313 15.02 6.16 12.29
CA THR A 313 15.89 7.29 12.70
C THR A 313 15.68 7.61 14.18
N TYR A 314 16.76 7.68 14.95
CA TYR A 314 16.76 8.17 16.33
C TYR A 314 17.44 9.55 16.41
N ILE A 315 16.81 10.48 17.12
CA ILE A 315 17.32 11.85 17.35
C ILE A 315 17.65 11.95 18.84
N PRO A 316 18.93 11.73 19.24
CA PRO A 316 19.33 11.58 20.65
C PRO A 316 18.99 12.79 21.52
N GLU A 317 19.27 14.00 21.03
CA GLU A 317 19.06 15.25 21.78
C GLU A 317 17.58 15.51 22.10
N MET A 318 16.68 14.96 21.28
CA MET A 318 15.23 15.07 21.42
C MET A 318 14.62 13.81 22.04
N LYS A 319 15.41 12.75 22.28
CA LYS A 319 14.94 11.41 22.68
C LYS A 319 13.76 10.93 21.83
N ALA A 320 13.80 11.24 20.55
CA ALA A 320 12.75 10.99 19.60
C ALA A 320 13.12 9.87 18.66
N LEU A 321 12.29 8.83 18.60
CA LEU A 321 12.47 7.65 17.77
C LEU A 321 11.44 7.67 16.63
N TRP A 322 11.91 7.86 15.40
CA TRP A 322 11.10 7.71 14.20
C TRP A 322 11.23 6.29 13.64
N MET A 323 10.12 5.59 13.61
CA MET A 323 10.07 4.18 13.20
C MET A 323 9.61 3.97 11.75
N ALA A 324 9.67 5.02 10.93
CA ALA A 324 9.27 4.96 9.53
C ALA A 324 7.89 4.30 9.35
N GLU A 325 7.81 3.15 8.71
CA GLU A 325 6.60 2.32 8.64
C GLU A 325 6.78 0.97 9.35
N ASN A 326 7.99 0.71 9.88
CA ASN A 326 8.31 -0.52 10.60
C ASN A 326 7.42 -0.77 11.83
N VAL A 327 7.01 0.30 12.54
CA VAL A 327 6.13 0.22 13.71
C VAL A 327 5.07 1.32 13.66
N ILE A 328 3.87 0.93 13.28
CA ILE A 328 2.68 1.76 13.18
C ILE A 328 1.57 1.23 14.10
N ALA A 329 0.38 1.85 14.11
CA ALA A 329 -0.74 1.38 14.95
C ALA A 329 -1.52 0.21 14.30
N SER A 330 -0.82 -0.73 13.65
CA SER A 330 -1.40 -1.87 12.95
C SER A 330 -0.38 -2.99 12.75
N LEU A 331 -0.84 -4.24 12.68
CA LEU A 331 -0.10 -5.29 11.96
C LEU A 331 -0.01 -4.88 10.49
N HIS A 332 1.18 -4.94 9.93
CA HIS A 332 1.42 -4.62 8.52
C HIS A 332 1.41 -5.86 7.62
N ASN A 333 1.33 -5.64 6.32
CA ASN A 333 1.43 -6.70 5.32
C ASN A 333 2.80 -7.38 5.36
N ILE A 334 2.83 -8.72 5.47
CA ILE A 334 3.98 -9.55 5.08
C ILE A 334 3.89 -9.81 3.57
N TYR A 335 2.69 -10.07 3.08
CA TYR A 335 2.36 -10.09 1.66
C TYR A 335 1.32 -9.01 1.36
N THR A 336 1.68 -8.04 0.51
CA THR A 336 0.71 -7.01 0.10
C THR A 336 -0.06 -7.48 -1.13
N LEU A 337 -1.40 -7.31 -1.09
CA LEU A 337 -2.28 -7.79 -2.16
C LEU A 337 -2.04 -7.07 -3.50
N ARG A 338 -1.57 -5.81 -3.47
CA ARG A 338 -1.17 -5.08 -4.70
C ARG A 338 0.00 -5.72 -5.43
N GLY A 339 0.86 -6.41 -4.69
CA GLY A 339 2.10 -6.99 -5.19
C GLY A 339 3.32 -6.21 -4.70
N ALA A 340 4.28 -6.94 -4.20
CA ALA A 340 5.64 -6.53 -3.82
C ALA A 340 6.45 -7.81 -3.54
N PRO A 341 7.78 -7.74 -3.41
CA PRO A 341 8.55 -8.81 -2.80
C PRO A 341 7.98 -9.18 -1.43
N VAL A 342 7.89 -10.48 -1.14
CA VAL A 342 7.37 -10.93 0.14
C VAL A 342 8.34 -10.53 1.25
N ARG A 343 7.84 -9.87 2.28
CA ARG A 343 8.58 -9.30 3.41
C ARG A 343 9.06 -10.38 4.37
N ASP A 344 10.05 -10.04 5.18
CA ASP A 344 10.67 -10.96 6.14
C ASP A 344 10.20 -10.67 7.58
N PRO A 345 9.20 -11.38 8.11
CA PRO A 345 8.69 -11.11 9.45
C PRO A 345 9.72 -11.44 10.56
N LEU A 346 10.64 -12.39 10.32
CA LEU A 346 11.67 -12.70 11.28
C LEU A 346 12.70 -11.56 11.38
N ASN A 347 13.19 -11.06 10.25
CA ASN A 347 14.10 -9.93 10.26
C ASN A 347 13.41 -8.66 10.76
N TRP A 348 12.14 -8.45 10.39
CA TRP A 348 11.36 -7.34 10.90
C TRP A 348 11.31 -7.35 12.44
N SER A 349 10.99 -8.49 13.05
CA SER A 349 11.01 -8.63 14.52
C SER A 349 12.38 -8.35 15.13
N LYS A 350 13.48 -8.79 14.47
CA LYS A 350 14.85 -8.54 14.93
C LYS A 350 15.21 -7.06 14.88
N TYR A 351 14.85 -6.35 13.81
CA TYR A 351 15.12 -4.91 13.69
C TYR A 351 14.30 -4.08 14.67
N ILE A 352 13.04 -4.46 14.93
CA ILE A 352 12.26 -3.84 16.01
C ILE A 352 12.93 -4.10 17.37
N GLY A 353 13.41 -5.34 17.60
CA GLY A 353 14.17 -5.69 18.80
C GLY A 353 15.46 -4.88 18.95
N GLU A 354 16.21 -4.69 17.86
CA GLU A 354 17.40 -3.85 17.85
C GLU A 354 17.07 -2.38 18.15
N ALA A 355 16.04 -1.82 17.50
CA ALA A 355 15.58 -0.47 17.78
C ALA A 355 15.15 -0.29 19.25
N LEU A 356 14.43 -1.27 19.80
CA LEU A 356 14.03 -1.28 21.22
C LEU A 356 15.24 -1.18 22.15
N PHE A 357 16.26 -2.01 21.94
CA PHE A 357 17.41 -2.06 22.86
C PHE A 357 18.44 -0.96 22.62
N ARG A 358 18.54 -0.40 21.40
CA ARG A 358 19.45 0.71 21.11
C ARG A 358 18.87 2.07 21.48
N PHE A 359 17.58 2.28 21.23
CA PHE A 359 16.92 3.58 21.25
C PHE A 359 15.68 3.59 22.14
N GLY A 360 14.88 2.54 22.08
CA GLY A 360 13.56 2.48 22.71
C GLY A 360 13.59 2.52 24.23
N LEU A 361 14.72 2.14 24.86
CA LEU A 361 14.88 2.23 26.32
C LEU A 361 15.06 3.68 26.81
N GLU A 362 15.50 4.58 25.94
CA GLU A 362 15.76 5.99 26.28
C GLU A 362 14.77 6.96 25.59
N ALA A 363 14.06 6.50 24.55
CA ALA A 363 13.11 7.32 23.82
C ALA A 363 11.95 7.78 24.72
N GLU A 364 11.61 9.06 24.63
CA GLU A 364 10.46 9.68 25.32
C GLU A 364 9.27 9.90 24.39
N VAL A 365 9.53 9.92 23.06
CA VAL A 365 8.51 9.93 22.02
C VAL A 365 8.91 9.00 20.88
N MET A 366 7.93 8.27 20.36
CA MET A 366 8.05 7.47 19.15
C MET A 366 6.97 7.91 18.16
N PHE A 367 7.36 8.14 16.89
CA PHE A 367 6.46 8.54 15.83
C PHE A 367 6.81 7.81 14.54
N ALA A 368 5.94 7.87 13.56
CA ALA A 368 6.04 7.08 12.34
C ALA A 368 5.49 7.86 11.13
N SER A 369 5.59 7.29 9.95
CA SER A 369 5.05 7.85 8.71
C SER A 369 3.54 7.67 8.57
N HIS A 370 2.93 6.90 9.45
CA HIS A 370 1.49 6.67 9.53
C HIS A 370 1.03 6.70 10.97
N HIS A 371 -0.22 7.11 11.20
CA HIS A 371 -0.87 7.17 12.49
C HIS A 371 -0.30 8.25 13.41
N TRP A 372 -0.58 8.14 14.71
CA TRP A 372 -0.24 9.09 15.75
C TRP A 372 0.97 8.63 16.57
N PRO A 373 1.74 9.56 17.14
CA PRO A 373 2.88 9.24 17.97
C PRO A 373 2.51 8.53 19.27
N ARG A 374 3.53 7.98 19.94
CA ARG A 374 3.47 7.40 21.28
C ARG A 374 4.37 8.19 22.21
N TRP A 375 3.87 8.56 23.36
CA TRP A 375 4.61 9.32 24.35
C TRP A 375 4.78 8.52 25.65
N GLY A 376 5.94 8.70 26.28
CA GLY A 376 6.35 7.98 27.48
C GLY A 376 7.00 6.64 27.19
N ASN A 377 8.11 6.42 27.87
CA ASN A 377 9.00 5.27 27.61
C ASN A 377 8.29 3.92 27.78
N ASP A 378 7.45 3.75 28.81
CA ASP A 378 6.69 2.50 29.02
C ASP A 378 5.75 2.20 27.86
N ARG A 379 5.08 3.23 27.33
CA ARG A 379 4.17 3.08 26.17
C ARG A 379 4.93 2.71 24.90
N ILE A 380 6.08 3.32 24.68
CA ILE A 380 6.96 3.02 23.54
C ILE A 380 7.45 1.57 23.62
N GLN A 381 7.95 1.15 24.78
CA GLN A 381 8.39 -0.23 24.99
C GLN A 381 7.26 -1.25 24.83
N GLU A 382 6.05 -0.94 25.31
CA GLU A 382 4.87 -1.79 25.13
C GLU A 382 4.57 -2.04 23.64
N VAL A 383 4.60 -0.98 22.83
CA VAL A 383 4.30 -1.07 21.39
C VAL A 383 5.42 -1.81 20.66
N LEU A 384 6.68 -1.44 20.88
CA LEU A 384 7.83 -2.11 20.25
C LEU A 384 7.87 -3.61 20.59
N ARG A 385 7.70 -3.99 21.86
CA ARG A 385 7.68 -5.40 22.28
C ARG A 385 6.51 -6.14 21.67
N GLY A 386 5.31 -5.54 21.66
CA GLY A 386 4.12 -6.19 21.13
C GLY A 386 4.22 -6.45 19.62
N GLN A 387 4.70 -5.49 18.84
CA GLN A 387 4.87 -5.69 17.40
C GLN A 387 6.04 -6.63 17.06
N ARG A 388 7.18 -6.50 17.75
CA ARG A 388 8.29 -7.46 17.65
C ARG A 388 7.80 -8.90 17.85
N ASP A 389 7.06 -9.13 18.93
CA ASP A 389 6.58 -10.46 19.30
C ASP A 389 5.53 -10.98 18.32
N LEU A 390 4.70 -10.09 17.76
CA LEU A 390 3.70 -10.44 16.74
C LEU A 390 4.36 -10.97 15.47
N TYR A 391 5.35 -10.26 14.91
CA TYR A 391 6.06 -10.70 13.70
C TYR A 391 6.87 -11.98 13.95
N ALA A 392 7.55 -12.08 15.09
CA ALA A 392 8.27 -13.30 15.49
C ALA A 392 7.33 -14.50 15.63
N HIS A 393 6.19 -14.32 16.31
CA HIS A 393 5.17 -15.36 16.46
C HIS A 393 4.63 -15.82 15.11
N MET A 394 4.28 -14.87 14.22
CA MET A 394 3.76 -15.19 12.88
C MET A 394 4.77 -16.04 12.10
N ASN A 395 6.03 -15.61 12.04
CA ASN A 395 7.07 -16.38 11.37
C ASN A 395 7.20 -17.79 11.93
N ASN A 396 7.35 -17.88 13.26
CA ASN A 396 7.70 -19.14 13.91
C ASN A 396 6.54 -20.15 13.90
N GLN A 397 5.30 -19.70 14.16
CA GLN A 397 4.14 -20.60 14.17
C GLN A 397 3.75 -21.05 12.78
N VAL A 398 3.83 -20.18 11.78
CA VAL A 398 3.57 -20.59 10.39
C VAL A 398 4.57 -21.65 9.94
N LEU A 399 5.86 -21.47 10.24
CA LEU A 399 6.88 -22.49 9.92
C LEU A 399 6.72 -23.77 10.75
N HIS A 400 6.29 -23.65 12.00
CA HIS A 400 5.96 -24.82 12.82
C HIS A 400 4.87 -25.67 12.17
N PHE A 401 3.77 -25.06 11.72
CA PHE A 401 2.71 -25.76 11.02
C PHE A 401 3.15 -26.28 9.64
N ALA A 402 3.91 -25.50 8.88
CA ALA A 402 4.45 -25.94 7.59
C ALA A 402 5.33 -27.19 7.74
N ASN A 403 6.15 -27.27 8.79
CA ASN A 403 6.96 -28.46 9.11
C ASN A 403 6.13 -29.68 9.54
N GLN A 404 4.85 -29.47 9.86
CA GLN A 404 3.86 -30.54 10.13
C GLN A 404 3.02 -30.90 8.89
N GLY A 405 3.34 -30.32 7.73
CA GLY A 405 2.66 -30.62 6.47
C GLY A 405 1.49 -29.69 6.12
N VAL A 406 1.25 -28.63 6.89
CA VAL A 406 0.22 -27.62 6.55
C VAL A 406 0.71 -26.79 5.36
N THR A 407 -0.08 -26.78 4.30
CA THR A 407 0.26 -26.12 3.02
C THR A 407 -0.12 -24.63 3.00
N ILE A 408 0.34 -23.91 1.97
CA ILE A 408 -0.03 -22.51 1.71
C ILE A 408 -1.55 -22.31 1.55
N ASN A 409 -2.27 -23.36 1.14
CA ASN A 409 -3.73 -23.33 0.96
C ASN A 409 -4.52 -23.58 2.24
N GLU A 410 -3.86 -24.01 3.32
CA GLU A 410 -4.50 -24.42 4.59
C GLU A 410 -4.08 -23.52 5.76
N ILE A 411 -2.89 -22.92 5.70
CA ILE A 411 -2.29 -22.20 6.83
C ILE A 411 -3.20 -21.10 7.42
N HIS A 412 -3.97 -20.43 6.59
CA HIS A 412 -4.89 -19.36 7.01
C HIS A 412 -6.08 -19.86 7.84
N ASN A 413 -6.32 -21.18 7.87
CA ASN A 413 -7.36 -21.81 8.67
C ASN A 413 -6.85 -22.27 10.05
N VAL A 414 -5.53 -22.40 10.23
CA VAL A 414 -4.94 -22.94 11.46
C VAL A 414 -4.07 -21.92 12.22
N TYR A 415 -3.56 -20.89 11.52
CA TYR A 415 -2.77 -19.86 12.17
C TYR A 415 -3.67 -18.87 12.91
N GLU A 416 -3.40 -18.67 14.20
CA GLU A 416 -4.07 -17.69 15.05
C GLU A 416 -3.06 -16.79 15.76
N VAL A 417 -3.38 -15.50 15.87
CA VAL A 417 -2.62 -14.56 16.69
C VAL A 417 -2.96 -14.83 18.17
N PRO A 418 -1.97 -14.90 19.09
CA PRO A 418 -2.23 -15.10 20.50
C PRO A 418 -3.14 -14.03 21.11
N LYS A 419 -4.04 -14.42 22.02
CA LYS A 419 -5.02 -13.50 22.65
C LYS A 419 -4.36 -12.29 23.30
N GLY A 420 -3.19 -12.45 23.92
CA GLY A 420 -2.44 -11.33 24.52
C GLY A 420 -1.97 -10.28 23.53
N LEU A 421 -1.77 -10.65 22.25
CA LEU A 421 -1.46 -9.73 21.17
C LEU A 421 -2.73 -9.23 20.47
N GLN A 422 -3.74 -10.09 20.28
CA GLN A 422 -5.04 -9.68 19.72
C GLN A 422 -5.72 -8.56 20.52
N ASN A 423 -5.51 -8.52 21.83
CA ASN A 423 -6.06 -7.52 22.74
C ASN A 423 -5.30 -6.18 22.73
N LYS A 424 -4.35 -6.01 21.82
CA LYS A 424 -3.62 -4.75 21.62
C LYS A 424 -4.03 -4.13 20.29
N TRP A 425 -4.55 -2.89 20.31
CA TRP A 425 -5.03 -2.22 19.09
C TRP A 425 -3.94 -2.14 18.01
N PHE A 426 -2.71 -1.84 18.39
CA PHE A 426 -1.58 -1.75 17.46
C PHE A 426 -1.07 -3.11 16.91
N CYS A 427 -1.65 -4.24 17.37
CA CYS A 427 -1.39 -5.58 16.84
C CYS A 427 -2.53 -6.09 15.95
N ARG A 428 -3.58 -5.29 15.74
CA ARG A 428 -4.71 -5.71 14.92
C ARG A 428 -4.44 -5.58 13.42
N GLY A 429 -5.17 -6.35 12.62
CA GLY A 429 -4.89 -6.55 11.20
C GLY A 429 -5.43 -5.47 10.27
N TYR A 430 -5.21 -4.19 10.57
CA TYR A 430 -5.78 -3.11 9.74
C TYR A 430 -5.09 -2.93 8.39
N HIS A 431 -3.80 -3.25 8.27
CA HIS A 431 -3.07 -3.15 6.99
C HIS A 431 -2.40 -4.46 6.55
N GLY A 432 -2.53 -5.51 7.33
CA GLY A 432 -2.17 -6.88 7.00
C GLY A 432 -3.07 -7.82 7.78
N SER A 433 -3.67 -8.83 7.14
CA SER A 433 -4.49 -9.80 7.86
C SER A 433 -3.69 -11.04 8.22
N PRO A 434 -3.97 -11.70 9.35
CA PRO A 434 -3.37 -12.98 9.68
C PRO A 434 -3.51 -14.01 8.55
N GLN A 435 -4.63 -13.97 7.81
CA GLN A 435 -4.95 -14.90 6.74
C GLN A 435 -3.99 -14.82 5.55
N HIS A 436 -3.81 -13.63 4.96
CA HIS A 436 -2.91 -13.53 3.81
C HIS A 436 -1.45 -13.39 4.22
N ASN A 437 -1.15 -12.87 5.41
CA ASN A 437 0.20 -12.79 5.93
C ASN A 437 0.80 -14.17 6.23
N SER A 438 0.02 -15.09 6.83
CA SER A 438 0.49 -16.47 7.07
C SER A 438 0.82 -17.20 5.76
N ARG A 439 0.00 -17.00 4.72
CA ARG A 439 0.32 -17.50 3.37
C ARG A 439 1.59 -16.84 2.81
N GLY A 440 1.79 -15.55 3.09
CA GLY A 440 3.01 -14.82 2.72
C GLY A 440 4.26 -15.40 3.35
N VAL A 441 4.22 -15.82 4.60
CA VAL A 441 5.36 -16.48 5.25
C VAL A 441 5.72 -17.79 4.53
N ILE A 442 4.74 -18.65 4.21
CA ILE A 442 5.00 -19.87 3.43
C ILE A 442 5.57 -19.52 2.05
N GLN A 443 4.96 -18.53 1.37
CA GLN A 443 5.44 -18.07 0.07
C GLN A 443 6.91 -17.65 0.09
N ARG A 444 7.34 -16.99 1.17
CA ARG A 444 8.73 -16.55 1.32
C ARG A 444 9.72 -17.69 1.42
N TYR A 445 9.39 -18.76 2.16
CA TYR A 445 10.31 -19.87 2.42
C TYR A 445 10.19 -21.00 1.41
N LEU A 446 8.97 -21.32 0.96
CA LEU A 446 8.67 -22.50 0.17
C LEU A 446 8.13 -22.18 -1.25
N GLY A 447 7.75 -20.92 -1.51
CA GLY A 447 7.16 -20.53 -2.79
C GLY A 447 5.67 -20.87 -2.88
N PHE A 448 5.14 -20.89 -4.10
CA PHE A 448 3.70 -21.00 -4.36
C PHE A 448 3.16 -22.44 -4.36
N TRP A 449 4.02 -23.43 -4.49
CA TRP A 449 3.60 -24.82 -4.67
C TRP A 449 3.19 -25.47 -3.34
N ASP A 450 2.03 -26.13 -3.35
CA ASP A 450 1.41 -26.79 -2.21
C ASP A 450 1.69 -28.28 -2.10
N CYS A 451 2.70 -28.79 -2.80
CA CYS A 451 3.08 -30.22 -2.92
C CYS A 451 2.06 -31.10 -3.63
N ASN A 452 0.98 -30.55 -4.20
CA ASN A 452 0.06 -31.30 -5.04
C ASN A 452 0.51 -31.22 -6.51
N PRO A 453 0.88 -32.30 -7.19
CA PRO A 453 1.34 -32.26 -8.58
C PRO A 453 0.32 -31.63 -9.55
N THR A 454 -0.97 -31.68 -9.26
CA THR A 454 -2.02 -31.07 -10.11
C THR A 454 -1.94 -29.54 -10.16
N THR A 455 -1.29 -28.91 -9.18
CA THR A 455 -1.12 -27.45 -9.11
C THR A 455 0.18 -26.97 -9.76
N LEU A 456 1.07 -27.86 -10.24
CA LEU A 456 2.29 -27.48 -10.95
C LEU A 456 2.00 -26.91 -12.35
N ILE A 457 1.09 -27.56 -13.09
CA ILE A 457 0.65 -27.13 -14.43
C ILE A 457 -0.88 -27.16 -14.48
N PRO A 458 -1.55 -26.23 -13.77
CA PRO A 458 -3.01 -26.24 -13.72
C PRO A 458 -3.61 -25.76 -15.04
N LEU A 459 -4.79 -26.23 -15.37
CA LEU A 459 -5.62 -25.61 -16.40
C LEU A 459 -5.91 -24.15 -16.00
N SER A 460 -6.00 -23.28 -17.01
CA SER A 460 -6.47 -21.92 -16.74
C SER A 460 -7.92 -21.92 -16.19
N PRO A 461 -8.32 -20.89 -15.41
CA PRO A 461 -9.69 -20.80 -14.94
C PRO A 461 -10.74 -20.91 -16.05
N GLY A 462 -10.47 -20.33 -17.22
CA GLY A 462 -11.38 -20.40 -18.37
C GLY A 462 -11.48 -21.80 -19.00
N GLU A 463 -10.47 -22.65 -18.83
CA GLU A 463 -10.49 -24.05 -19.31
C GLU A 463 -11.06 -25.01 -18.26
N SER A 464 -10.74 -24.79 -16.99
CA SER A 464 -11.20 -25.68 -15.91
C SER A 464 -12.65 -25.44 -15.50
N ALA A 465 -13.11 -24.19 -15.50
CA ALA A 465 -14.44 -23.84 -14.98
C ALA A 465 -15.59 -24.50 -15.76
N PRO A 466 -15.59 -24.61 -17.10
CA PRO A 466 -16.64 -25.34 -17.82
C PRO A 466 -16.76 -26.80 -17.40
N LEU A 467 -15.64 -27.49 -17.16
CA LEU A 467 -15.63 -28.87 -16.68
C LEU A 467 -16.29 -28.99 -15.29
N TYR A 468 -15.96 -28.06 -14.37
CA TYR A 468 -16.61 -28.03 -13.05
C TYR A 468 -18.13 -27.77 -13.17
N VAL A 469 -18.54 -26.84 -14.03
CA VAL A 469 -19.97 -26.52 -14.25
C VAL A 469 -20.72 -27.74 -14.77
N GLU A 470 -20.15 -28.45 -15.75
CA GLU A 470 -20.73 -29.72 -16.27
C GLU A 470 -20.86 -30.76 -15.17
N MET A 471 -19.78 -31.02 -14.42
CA MET A 471 -19.76 -32.03 -13.36
C MET A 471 -20.70 -31.70 -12.18
N MET A 472 -20.93 -30.42 -11.91
CA MET A 472 -21.90 -29.98 -10.90
C MET A 472 -23.36 -30.01 -11.37
N GLY A 473 -23.60 -30.40 -12.62
CA GLY A 473 -24.95 -30.58 -13.18
C GLY A 473 -25.53 -29.33 -13.85
N GLY A 474 -24.66 -28.40 -14.27
CA GLY A 474 -25.00 -27.22 -15.06
C GLY A 474 -25.32 -25.97 -14.26
N ALA A 475 -25.42 -24.85 -14.99
CA ALA A 475 -25.56 -23.52 -14.42
C ALA A 475 -26.72 -23.37 -13.43
N GLN A 476 -27.92 -23.94 -13.75
CA GLN A 476 -29.09 -23.79 -12.89
C GLN A 476 -28.88 -24.41 -11.51
N LYS A 477 -28.30 -25.63 -11.45
CA LYS A 477 -28.01 -26.29 -10.15
C LYS A 477 -27.01 -25.49 -9.30
N ILE A 478 -26.01 -24.90 -9.95
CA ILE A 478 -25.02 -24.04 -9.25
C ILE A 478 -25.71 -22.79 -8.72
N MET A 479 -26.59 -22.15 -9.51
CA MET A 479 -27.34 -20.97 -9.08
C MET A 479 -28.25 -21.29 -7.88
N ASP A 480 -28.98 -22.40 -7.93
CA ASP A 480 -29.91 -22.80 -6.85
C ASP A 480 -29.13 -23.13 -5.58
N ARG A 481 -28.05 -23.92 -5.70
CA ARG A 481 -27.19 -24.23 -4.54
C ARG A 481 -26.44 -23.03 -4.00
N GLY A 482 -25.96 -22.13 -4.88
CA GLY A 482 -25.31 -20.88 -4.51
C GLY A 482 -26.22 -19.97 -3.70
N ARG A 483 -27.48 -19.80 -4.13
CA ARG A 483 -28.49 -19.05 -3.36
C ARG A 483 -28.78 -19.69 -2.02
N GLN A 484 -28.99 -21.00 -1.98
CA GLN A 484 -29.21 -21.73 -0.73
C GLN A 484 -28.05 -21.50 0.25
N LEU A 485 -26.80 -21.65 -0.19
CA LEU A 485 -25.60 -21.41 0.65
C LEU A 485 -25.50 -19.95 1.11
N HIS A 486 -25.83 -19.00 0.24
CA HIS A 486 -25.91 -17.58 0.59
C HIS A 486 -26.96 -17.37 1.70
N ASP A 487 -28.17 -17.91 1.55
CA ASP A 487 -29.28 -17.77 2.49
C ASP A 487 -29.05 -18.52 3.82
N GLU A 488 -28.13 -19.50 3.82
CA GLU A 488 -27.62 -20.19 5.01
C GLU A 488 -26.45 -19.43 5.69
N GLY A 489 -25.96 -18.31 5.12
CA GLY A 489 -24.77 -17.57 5.61
C GLY A 489 -23.44 -18.25 5.31
N ARG A 490 -23.40 -19.26 4.46
CA ARG A 490 -22.21 -20.02 4.08
C ARG A 490 -21.50 -19.41 2.87
N TYR A 491 -21.11 -18.14 3.00
CA TYR A 491 -20.61 -17.31 1.88
C TYR A 491 -19.34 -17.85 1.24
N LEU A 492 -18.38 -18.38 2.02
CA LEU A 492 -17.16 -18.99 1.47
C LEU A 492 -17.46 -20.21 0.60
N HIS A 493 -18.45 -21.02 0.97
CA HIS A 493 -18.89 -22.16 0.15
C HIS A 493 -19.64 -21.68 -1.09
N ALA A 494 -20.48 -20.64 -0.94
CA ALA A 494 -21.22 -20.07 -2.06
C ALA A 494 -20.28 -19.48 -3.11
N GLN A 495 -19.28 -18.69 -2.70
CA GLN A 495 -18.30 -18.11 -3.64
C GLN A 495 -17.52 -19.18 -4.41
N GLU A 496 -17.17 -20.30 -3.77
CA GLU A 496 -16.39 -21.38 -4.39
C GLU A 496 -17.07 -21.93 -5.65
N ILE A 497 -18.38 -22.22 -5.57
CA ILE A 497 -19.13 -22.80 -6.69
C ILE A 497 -19.63 -21.74 -7.68
N VAL A 498 -20.13 -20.58 -7.20
CA VAL A 498 -20.68 -19.54 -8.08
C VAL A 498 -19.57 -18.88 -8.91
N ASN A 499 -18.36 -18.72 -8.34
CA ASN A 499 -17.21 -18.21 -9.10
C ASN A 499 -16.84 -19.12 -10.29
N LYS A 500 -16.99 -20.45 -10.17
CA LYS A 500 -16.78 -21.36 -11.31
C LYS A 500 -17.78 -21.07 -12.43
N LEU A 501 -19.04 -20.82 -12.09
CA LEU A 501 -20.05 -20.47 -13.09
C LEU A 501 -19.74 -19.13 -13.78
N VAL A 502 -19.35 -18.11 -13.02
CA VAL A 502 -18.98 -16.80 -13.59
C VAL A 502 -17.76 -16.93 -14.52
N GLN A 503 -16.79 -17.78 -14.19
CA GLN A 503 -15.62 -18.02 -15.05
C GLN A 503 -15.97 -18.82 -16.31
N ALA A 504 -16.89 -19.77 -16.22
CA ALA A 504 -17.36 -20.56 -17.37
C ALA A 504 -18.27 -19.76 -18.30
N GLU A 505 -19.12 -18.93 -17.70
CA GLU A 505 -20.14 -18.13 -18.40
C GLU A 505 -19.98 -16.63 -18.10
N PRO A 506 -18.93 -15.95 -18.60
CA PRO A 506 -18.61 -14.56 -18.22
C PRO A 506 -19.67 -13.53 -18.67
N GLN A 507 -20.65 -13.92 -19.49
CA GLN A 507 -21.80 -13.10 -19.87
C GLN A 507 -23.06 -13.36 -19.02
N ASN A 508 -23.03 -14.35 -18.10
CA ASN A 508 -24.16 -14.68 -17.23
C ASN A 508 -24.30 -13.64 -16.12
N GLN A 509 -25.11 -12.59 -16.36
CA GLN A 509 -25.28 -11.49 -15.41
C GLN A 509 -25.95 -11.97 -14.11
N ALA A 510 -26.85 -12.95 -14.14
CA ALA A 510 -27.47 -13.48 -12.93
C ALA A 510 -26.45 -14.17 -12.01
N ALA A 511 -25.48 -14.90 -12.58
CA ALA A 511 -24.39 -15.50 -11.81
C ALA A 511 -23.44 -14.43 -11.24
N LYS A 512 -23.13 -13.38 -12.01
CA LYS A 512 -22.35 -12.24 -11.53
C LYS A 512 -23.06 -11.53 -10.38
N ASP A 513 -24.34 -11.26 -10.50
CA ASP A 513 -25.13 -10.58 -9.47
C ASP A 513 -25.16 -11.41 -8.16
N LEU A 514 -25.34 -12.72 -8.24
CA LEU A 514 -25.28 -13.60 -7.08
C LEU A 514 -23.88 -13.63 -6.44
N LEU A 515 -22.82 -13.68 -7.26
CA LEU A 515 -21.45 -13.65 -6.73
C LEU A 515 -21.14 -12.29 -6.07
N ALA A 516 -21.68 -11.21 -6.62
CA ALA A 516 -21.56 -9.88 -6.02
C ALA A 516 -22.30 -9.80 -4.67
N ASP A 517 -23.51 -10.34 -4.56
CA ASP A 517 -24.25 -10.44 -3.28
C ASP A 517 -23.41 -11.18 -2.21
N ILE A 518 -22.75 -12.28 -2.61
CA ILE A 518 -21.89 -13.08 -1.73
C ILE A 518 -20.66 -12.26 -1.30
N PHE A 519 -20.00 -11.59 -2.23
CA PHE A 519 -18.82 -10.78 -1.94
C PHE A 519 -19.11 -9.57 -1.03
N GLU A 520 -20.28 -8.97 -1.15
CA GLU A 520 -20.70 -7.90 -0.24
C GLU A 520 -20.77 -8.41 1.20
N GLN A 521 -21.41 -9.57 1.45
CA GLN A 521 -21.46 -10.14 2.79
C GLN A 521 -20.07 -10.45 3.36
N LEU A 522 -19.18 -11.02 2.53
CA LEU A 522 -17.79 -11.28 2.93
C LEU A 522 -17.02 -9.99 3.21
N GLY A 523 -17.23 -8.95 2.40
CA GLY A 523 -16.59 -7.65 2.57
C GLY A 523 -17.01 -6.96 3.86
N TYR A 524 -18.30 -6.96 4.20
CA TYR A 524 -18.81 -6.32 5.42
C TYR A 524 -18.22 -6.94 6.70
N GLN A 525 -17.90 -8.23 6.69
CA GLN A 525 -17.36 -8.94 7.85
C GLN A 525 -15.86 -8.69 8.09
N GLN A 526 -15.16 -8.06 7.15
CA GLN A 526 -13.70 -7.93 7.26
C GLN A 526 -13.27 -6.80 8.20
N GLU A 527 -12.36 -7.13 9.14
CA GLU A 527 -11.60 -6.16 9.92
C GLU A 527 -10.53 -5.47 9.05
N ASN A 528 -9.90 -6.24 8.15
CA ASN A 528 -8.86 -5.74 7.26
C ASN A 528 -9.46 -4.99 6.07
N PRO A 529 -9.15 -3.69 5.88
CA PRO A 529 -9.69 -2.92 4.76
C PRO A 529 -9.23 -3.44 3.40
N GLY A 530 -8.03 -3.99 3.27
CA GLY A 530 -7.56 -4.56 2.00
C GLY A 530 -8.42 -5.74 1.54
N LEU A 531 -8.85 -6.60 2.46
CA LEU A 531 -9.80 -7.69 2.18
C LEU A 531 -11.20 -7.14 1.90
N ARG A 532 -11.69 -6.23 2.76
CA ARG A 532 -12.98 -5.57 2.56
C ARG A 532 -13.08 -4.92 1.19
N ASN A 533 -12.12 -4.07 0.87
CA ASN A 533 -12.07 -3.33 -0.38
C ASN A 533 -12.00 -4.27 -1.59
N SER A 534 -11.22 -5.37 -1.49
CA SER A 534 -11.11 -6.37 -2.55
C SER A 534 -12.44 -7.04 -2.84
N TYR A 535 -13.18 -7.47 -1.82
CA TYR A 535 -14.50 -8.07 -2.00
C TYR A 535 -15.51 -7.06 -2.57
N LEU A 536 -15.57 -5.86 -2.02
CA LEU A 536 -16.52 -4.84 -2.45
C LEU A 536 -16.21 -4.29 -3.85
N ALA A 537 -14.94 -4.12 -4.22
CA ALA A 537 -14.54 -3.73 -5.57
C ALA A 537 -14.92 -4.83 -6.58
N ALA A 538 -14.69 -6.10 -6.24
CA ALA A 538 -15.10 -7.21 -7.08
C ALA A 538 -16.64 -7.27 -7.25
N ALA A 539 -17.40 -7.06 -6.18
CA ALA A 539 -18.87 -7.00 -6.25
C ALA A 539 -19.33 -5.87 -7.18
N TYR A 540 -18.73 -4.68 -7.06
CA TYR A 540 -19.04 -3.54 -7.89
C TYR A 540 -18.75 -3.82 -9.38
N GLU A 541 -17.57 -4.36 -9.70
CA GLU A 541 -17.17 -4.69 -11.07
C GLU A 541 -18.03 -5.79 -11.70
N LEU A 542 -18.47 -6.78 -10.92
CA LEU A 542 -19.38 -7.83 -11.41
C LEU A 542 -20.73 -7.27 -11.88
N ARG A 543 -21.20 -6.19 -11.24
CA ARG A 543 -22.47 -5.54 -11.59
C ARG A 543 -22.37 -4.53 -12.74
N THR A 544 -21.29 -3.76 -12.79
CA THR A 544 -21.19 -2.56 -13.64
C THR A 544 -19.98 -2.54 -14.57
N GLY A 545 -19.10 -3.53 -14.49
CA GLY A 545 -17.78 -3.46 -15.12
C GLY A 545 -16.79 -2.61 -14.33
N ILE A 546 -15.60 -2.40 -14.88
CA ILE A 546 -14.51 -1.69 -14.22
C ILE A 546 -14.84 -0.19 -14.14
N PRO A 547 -14.93 0.39 -12.92
CA PRO A 547 -15.12 1.83 -12.77
C PRO A 547 -13.96 2.60 -13.40
N GLN A 548 -14.23 3.81 -13.86
CA GLN A 548 -13.22 4.74 -14.36
C GLN A 548 -13.01 5.86 -13.32
N GLY A 549 -11.78 6.34 -13.18
CA GLY A 549 -11.46 7.43 -12.26
C GLY A 549 -9.97 7.78 -12.26
N GLU A 550 -9.64 8.95 -11.73
CA GLU A 550 -8.27 9.39 -11.56
C GLU A 550 -7.60 8.63 -10.40
N THR A 551 -6.37 8.21 -10.62
CA THR A 551 -5.53 7.54 -9.62
C THR A 551 -4.09 8.02 -9.70
N ALA A 552 -3.35 7.95 -8.60
CA ALA A 552 -1.93 8.23 -8.61
C ALA A 552 -1.17 7.24 -9.52
N ASN A 553 -0.21 7.72 -10.28
CA ASN A 553 0.60 6.91 -11.19
C ASN A 553 2.07 6.93 -10.77
N SER A 554 2.51 5.86 -10.13
CA SER A 554 3.91 5.68 -9.69
C SER A 554 4.92 5.51 -10.83
N SER A 555 4.44 5.25 -12.06
CA SER A 555 5.26 5.22 -13.28
C SER A 555 5.21 6.54 -14.03
N SER A 556 5.16 7.67 -13.32
CA SER A 556 5.10 9.00 -13.91
C SER A 556 6.34 9.29 -14.79
N PRO A 557 6.26 10.23 -15.76
CA PRO A 557 7.41 10.64 -16.54
C PRO A 557 8.59 11.12 -15.69
N ASP A 558 8.32 11.67 -14.52
CA ASP A 558 9.33 12.14 -13.59
C ASP A 558 10.10 10.98 -12.95
N VAL A 559 9.41 9.96 -12.51
CA VAL A 559 10.03 8.72 -11.99
C VAL A 559 10.87 8.04 -13.07
N ILE A 560 10.40 7.99 -14.32
CA ILE A 560 11.16 7.43 -15.45
C ILE A 560 12.42 8.24 -15.73
N ARG A 561 12.36 9.58 -15.66
CA ARG A 561 13.55 10.43 -15.84
C ARG A 561 14.59 10.29 -14.73
N ALA A 562 14.18 9.90 -13.53
CA ALA A 562 15.07 9.69 -12.40
C ALA A 562 15.83 8.36 -12.47
N MET A 563 15.52 7.46 -13.42
CA MET A 563 16.23 6.20 -13.60
C MET A 563 17.67 6.43 -14.04
N SER A 564 18.59 5.58 -13.56
CA SER A 564 19.88 5.40 -14.21
C SER A 564 19.68 4.82 -15.62
N THR A 565 20.69 4.97 -16.48
CA THR A 565 20.63 4.40 -17.84
C THR A 565 20.45 2.87 -17.80
N GLU A 566 21.05 2.20 -16.83
CA GLU A 566 20.90 0.75 -16.62
C GLU A 566 19.46 0.36 -16.26
N LEU A 567 18.85 1.04 -15.29
CA LEU A 567 17.45 0.82 -14.91
C LEU A 567 16.50 1.07 -16.08
N PHE A 568 16.76 2.11 -16.87
CA PHE A 568 15.96 2.40 -18.05
C PHE A 568 16.09 1.30 -19.15
N LEU A 569 17.29 0.77 -19.39
CA LEU A 569 17.47 -0.34 -20.32
C LEU A 569 16.77 -1.63 -19.84
N ASN A 570 16.82 -1.92 -18.53
CA ASN A 570 16.07 -3.03 -17.95
C ASN A 570 14.55 -2.85 -18.14
N PHE A 571 14.05 -1.63 -17.95
CA PHE A 571 12.65 -1.31 -18.22
C PHE A 571 12.28 -1.51 -19.70
N LEU A 572 13.12 -1.09 -20.64
CA LEU A 572 12.90 -1.33 -22.07
C LEU A 572 12.83 -2.84 -22.39
N GLY A 573 13.67 -3.66 -21.74
CA GLY A 573 13.61 -5.12 -21.88
C GLY A 573 12.25 -5.71 -21.49
N ILE A 574 11.62 -5.19 -20.41
CA ILE A 574 10.28 -5.61 -19.97
C ILE A 574 9.20 -5.20 -20.98
N ARG A 575 9.38 -4.06 -21.65
CA ARG A 575 8.43 -3.52 -22.64
C ARG A 575 8.48 -4.21 -24.00
N MET A 576 9.50 -5.00 -24.23
CA MET A 576 9.75 -5.61 -25.53
C MET A 576 8.80 -6.79 -25.82
N ASP A 577 8.23 -6.82 -27.03
CA ASP A 577 7.55 -8.00 -27.57
C ASP A 577 8.58 -8.96 -28.19
N SER A 578 8.94 -10.01 -27.46
CA SER A 578 9.95 -10.98 -27.89
C SER A 578 9.62 -11.69 -29.20
N ARG A 579 8.33 -11.84 -29.54
CA ARG A 579 7.91 -12.47 -30.82
C ARG A 579 8.17 -11.57 -32.02
N LYS A 580 8.02 -10.24 -31.84
CA LYS A 580 8.36 -9.27 -32.89
C LYS A 580 9.87 -9.09 -33.04
N ALA A 581 10.61 -9.37 -31.98
CA ALA A 581 12.06 -9.26 -31.94
C ALA A 581 12.78 -10.55 -32.34
N GLU A 582 12.03 -11.62 -32.64
CA GLU A 582 12.61 -12.92 -33.04
C GLU A 582 13.48 -12.77 -34.29
N GLY A 583 14.69 -13.32 -34.22
CA GLY A 583 15.68 -13.25 -35.32
C GLY A 583 16.47 -11.93 -35.41
N MET A 584 16.10 -10.89 -34.67
CA MET A 584 16.86 -9.64 -34.67
C MET A 584 18.16 -9.79 -33.87
N ARG A 585 19.25 -9.28 -34.43
CA ARG A 585 20.56 -9.22 -33.77
C ARG A 585 21.17 -7.86 -34.01
N PHE A 586 21.48 -7.14 -32.94
CA PHE A 586 22.13 -5.84 -33.02
C PHE A 586 22.91 -5.53 -31.74
N THR A 587 23.86 -4.64 -31.85
CA THR A 587 24.60 -4.07 -30.73
C THR A 587 24.34 -2.59 -30.70
N ILE A 588 23.97 -2.07 -29.55
CA ILE A 588 23.83 -0.64 -29.33
C ILE A 588 24.92 -0.19 -28.38
N ASN A 589 25.69 0.80 -28.81
CA ASN A 589 26.56 1.57 -27.94
C ASN A 589 25.83 2.85 -27.57
N LEU A 590 25.41 2.96 -26.32
CA LEU A 590 24.71 4.13 -25.79
C LEU A 590 25.71 5.01 -25.04
N ILE A 591 25.78 6.26 -25.42
CA ILE A 591 26.59 7.28 -24.75
C ILE A 591 25.62 8.35 -24.26
N THR A 592 25.61 8.62 -22.97
CA THR A 592 24.82 9.66 -22.34
C THR A 592 25.74 10.79 -21.88
N PRO A 593 25.89 11.88 -22.68
CA PRO A 593 26.89 12.93 -22.41
C PRO A 593 26.64 13.71 -21.12
N ASP A 594 25.39 13.81 -20.70
CA ASP A 594 24.91 14.54 -19.54
C ASP A 594 25.30 13.88 -18.21
N ASN A 595 25.43 12.54 -18.16
CA ASN A 595 25.91 11.82 -16.98
C ASN A 595 27.23 11.08 -17.22
N GLY A 596 27.80 11.18 -18.43
CA GLY A 596 29.09 10.59 -18.80
C GLY A 596 29.10 9.07 -18.91
N GLU A 597 27.93 8.39 -18.87
CA GLU A 597 27.86 6.95 -18.94
C GLU A 597 28.10 6.42 -20.37
N LYS A 598 28.77 5.29 -20.45
CA LYS A 598 28.98 4.53 -21.69
C LYS A 598 28.53 3.10 -21.47
N LEU A 599 27.52 2.68 -22.19
CA LEU A 599 26.89 1.37 -22.08
C LEU A 599 26.98 0.67 -23.43
N SER A 600 27.39 -0.59 -23.43
CA SER A 600 27.28 -1.46 -24.59
C SER A 600 26.23 -2.52 -24.31
N SER A 601 25.19 -2.52 -25.10
CA SER A 601 24.11 -3.51 -25.02
C SER A 601 24.19 -4.42 -26.22
N ASN A 602 24.35 -5.73 -25.99
CA ASN A 602 24.38 -6.78 -27.01
C ASN A 602 23.04 -7.50 -27.06
N TRP A 603 22.39 -7.42 -28.20
CA TRP A 603 21.22 -8.21 -28.52
C TRP A 603 21.60 -9.49 -29.23
N LYS A 604 21.70 -10.62 -28.53
CA LYS A 604 22.15 -11.90 -29.13
C LYS A 604 21.05 -12.95 -29.23
N THR A 605 19.96 -12.79 -28.47
CA THR A 605 18.82 -13.72 -28.47
C THR A 605 17.52 -12.96 -28.31
N PRO A 606 16.37 -13.46 -28.79
CA PRO A 606 15.09 -12.78 -28.68
C PRO A 606 14.60 -12.57 -27.25
N HIS A 607 15.37 -12.94 -26.22
CA HIS A 607 14.92 -12.99 -24.83
C HIS A 607 15.75 -12.22 -23.82
N SER A 608 16.85 -11.58 -24.22
CA SER A 608 17.68 -10.85 -23.23
C SER A 608 18.34 -9.61 -23.81
N LEU A 609 17.91 -8.46 -23.29
CA LEU A 609 18.73 -7.24 -23.28
C LEU A 609 19.65 -7.36 -22.07
N THR A 610 20.86 -7.87 -22.26
CA THR A 610 21.87 -7.82 -21.21
C THR A 610 22.72 -6.57 -21.43
N SER A 611 22.53 -5.57 -20.59
CA SER A 611 23.41 -4.42 -20.53
C SER A 611 24.64 -4.76 -19.68
N ARG A 612 25.83 -4.52 -20.20
CA ARG A 612 27.05 -4.55 -19.42
C ARG A 612 27.55 -3.11 -19.30
N VAL A 613 27.49 -2.56 -18.11
CA VAL A 613 28.11 -1.26 -17.82
C VAL A 613 29.61 -1.43 -17.96
N ILE A 614 30.18 -0.77 -18.95
CA ILE A 614 31.64 -0.64 -19.04
C ILE A 614 31.96 0.62 -18.22
N LYS A 615 32.24 0.45 -16.92
CA LYS A 615 32.79 1.56 -16.14
C LYS A 615 34.12 1.96 -16.80
N PRO A 616 34.33 3.23 -17.10
CA PRO A 616 35.64 3.68 -17.54
C PRO A 616 36.64 3.31 -16.43
N LYS A 617 37.78 2.71 -16.81
CA LYS A 617 38.92 2.61 -15.91
C LYS A 617 39.27 4.05 -15.54
N ASN A 618 39.27 4.37 -14.24
CA ASN A 618 39.76 5.66 -13.76
C ASN A 618 41.11 5.92 -14.44
N PRO A 619 41.33 7.09 -15.04
CA PRO A 619 42.67 7.48 -15.41
C PRO A 619 43.48 7.57 -14.11
N THR A 620 44.53 6.79 -14.03
CA THR A 620 45.57 6.88 -13.00
C THR A 620 46.17 8.24 -12.93
#